data_52b8419523b86c090ec7a385f5da407f
#
_entry.id   52b8419523b86c090ec7a385f5da407f
#
_cell.length_a   1.000
_cell.length_b   1.000
_cell.length_c   1.000
_cell.angle_alpha   90.00
_cell.angle_beta   90.00
_cell.angle_gamma   90.00
#
_symmetry.space_group_name_H-M   'P 1'
#
loop_
_entity.id
_entity.type
_entity.pdbx_description
1 polymer ?
#
loop_
_entity_poly.entity_id
_entity_poly.type
_entity_poly.pdbx_seq_one_letter_code
_entity_poly.pdbx_strand_id
1 'polypeptide(L)'
;GSPISTIDLSNNLMTEIPENSLKSPEGNYKNTHLLTVIDLRFNKLTKLSDDFRATTLPYLKNMDISYNCFSKFPTAPLNSSQLQAIGIRHQRDANGNRILREWPTGITTCPSLIQLQIGANDIRKVNETLTSQLYILDIKDNPNISIDVTSVCSQIRAGRYKLIYDKTQDIRGCDALDIKR
;
A
#
# COMPACT_ATOMS: atom_id res chain seq x y z
N GLY A 1 -27.14 0.77 -15.07
CA GLY A 1 -26.72 -0.58 -14.65
C GLY A 1 -26.51 -0.70 -13.16
N SER A 2 -26.27 -1.92 -12.69
CA SER A 2 -25.96 -2.17 -11.27
C SER A 2 -24.59 -1.59 -10.91
N PRO A 3 -24.40 -1.08 -9.68
CA PRO A 3 -23.11 -0.66 -9.21
C PRO A 3 -22.10 -1.81 -9.25
N ILE A 4 -20.85 -1.50 -9.58
CA ILE A 4 -19.76 -2.49 -9.60
C ILE A 4 -19.06 -2.50 -8.23
N SER A 5 -18.59 -3.69 -7.83
CA SER A 5 -17.87 -3.87 -6.57
C SER A 5 -16.38 -4.10 -6.76
N THR A 6 -15.95 -4.53 -7.93
CA THR A 6 -14.57 -4.84 -8.25
C THR A 6 -14.19 -4.29 -9.62
N ILE A 7 -13.01 -3.64 -9.67
CA ILE A 7 -12.38 -3.26 -10.94
C ILE A 7 -11.03 -3.97 -11.02
N ASP A 8 -10.80 -4.66 -12.14
CA ASP A 8 -9.51 -5.23 -12.50
C ASP A 8 -9.03 -4.60 -13.81
N LEU A 9 -8.04 -3.73 -13.71
CA LEU A 9 -7.35 -3.09 -14.82
C LEU A 9 -5.88 -3.49 -14.87
N SER A 10 -5.53 -4.64 -14.28
CA SER A 10 -4.17 -5.15 -14.29
C SER A 10 -3.68 -5.47 -15.72
N ASN A 11 -2.37 -5.37 -15.91
CA ASN A 11 -1.69 -5.74 -17.18
C ASN A 11 -2.13 -4.93 -18.42
N ASN A 12 -2.41 -3.62 -18.26
CA ASN A 12 -2.87 -2.78 -19.37
C ASN A 12 -1.86 -1.75 -19.87
N LEU A 13 -0.65 -1.72 -19.33
CA LEU A 13 0.41 -0.76 -19.72
C LEU A 13 -0.04 0.71 -19.63
N MET A 14 -1.02 1.01 -18.77
CA MET A 14 -1.53 2.36 -18.60
C MET A 14 -0.48 3.26 -17.91
N THR A 15 -0.32 4.47 -18.44
CA THR A 15 0.57 5.48 -17.84
C THR A 15 -0.17 6.42 -16.89
N GLU A 16 -1.47 6.51 -17.04
CA GLU A 16 -2.33 7.31 -16.15
C GLU A 16 -3.76 6.78 -16.16
N ILE A 17 -4.50 7.13 -15.11
CA ILE A 17 -5.96 7.00 -15.07
C ILE A 17 -6.48 8.43 -15.08
N PRO A 18 -7.16 8.86 -16.16
CA PRO A 18 -7.63 10.23 -16.26
C PRO A 18 -8.56 10.63 -15.13
N GLU A 19 -8.55 11.90 -14.74
CA GLU A 19 -9.51 12.44 -13.79
C GLU A 19 -10.93 12.20 -14.28
N ASN A 20 -11.83 11.98 -13.33
CA ASN A 20 -13.24 11.69 -13.58
C ASN A 20 -13.52 10.36 -14.30
N SER A 21 -12.52 9.48 -14.44
CA SER A 21 -12.70 8.16 -15.09
C SER A 21 -13.71 7.28 -14.36
N LEU A 22 -13.90 7.48 -13.07
CA LEU A 22 -14.85 6.72 -12.26
C LEU A 22 -16.25 7.34 -12.23
N LYS A 23 -16.41 8.54 -12.79
CA LYS A 23 -17.72 9.19 -12.87
C LYS A 23 -18.60 8.56 -13.95
N SER A 24 -19.89 8.56 -13.69
CA SER A 24 -20.90 8.24 -14.69
C SER A 24 -21.04 9.35 -15.73
N PRO A 25 -21.73 9.13 -16.86
CA PRO A 25 -22.03 10.19 -17.83
C PRO A 25 -22.73 11.39 -17.23
N GLU A 26 -23.48 11.21 -16.13
CA GLU A 26 -24.16 12.28 -15.42
C GLU A 26 -23.23 13.07 -14.46
N GLY A 27 -21.94 12.68 -14.39
CA GLY A 27 -20.96 13.40 -13.60
C GLY A 27 -20.93 13.03 -12.10
N ASN A 28 -21.48 11.90 -11.72
CA ASN A 28 -21.47 11.39 -10.35
C ASN A 28 -20.81 10.01 -10.25
N TYR A 29 -20.72 9.45 -9.05
CA TYR A 29 -20.07 8.16 -8.80
C TYR A 29 -21.07 7.01 -8.56
N LYS A 30 -22.28 7.08 -9.11
CA LYS A 30 -23.34 6.09 -8.84
C LYS A 30 -22.98 4.67 -9.22
N ASN A 31 -22.10 4.48 -10.21
CA ASN A 31 -21.68 3.15 -10.67
C ASN A 31 -20.45 2.62 -9.93
N THR A 32 -19.70 3.48 -9.25
CA THR A 32 -18.41 3.13 -8.66
C THR A 32 -18.33 3.36 -7.15
N HIS A 33 -19.31 4.04 -6.55
CA HIS A 33 -19.26 4.36 -5.11
C HIS A 33 -19.29 3.13 -4.20
N LEU A 34 -19.74 1.98 -4.69
CA LEU A 34 -19.76 0.70 -3.95
C LEU A 34 -18.52 -0.16 -4.19
N LEU A 35 -17.49 0.37 -4.89
CA LEU A 35 -16.26 -0.37 -5.11
C LEU A 35 -15.60 -0.76 -3.79
N THR A 36 -15.24 -2.04 -3.70
CA THR A 36 -14.51 -2.61 -2.55
C THR A 36 -13.11 -3.07 -2.92
N VAL A 37 -12.86 -3.44 -4.18
CA VAL A 37 -11.57 -3.95 -4.66
C VAL A 37 -11.17 -3.28 -5.95
N ILE A 38 -9.93 -2.78 -6.00
CA ILE A 38 -9.32 -2.20 -7.21
C ILE A 38 -7.97 -2.86 -7.42
N ASP A 39 -7.79 -3.48 -8.59
CA ASP A 39 -6.53 -4.07 -9.03
C ASP A 39 -5.98 -3.28 -10.20
N LEU A 40 -4.85 -2.60 -9.99
CA LEU A 40 -4.14 -1.81 -10.98
C LEU A 40 -2.71 -2.32 -11.21
N ARG A 41 -2.41 -3.55 -10.82
CA ARG A 41 -1.07 -4.13 -10.96
C ARG A 41 -0.61 -4.17 -12.41
N PHE A 42 0.72 -4.13 -12.60
CA PHE A 42 1.34 -4.31 -13.92
C PHE A 42 0.86 -3.29 -14.95
N ASN A 43 0.89 -2.04 -14.56
CA ASN A 43 0.73 -0.89 -15.45
C ASN A 43 2.00 -0.03 -15.37
N LYS A 44 1.92 1.21 -15.83
CA LYS A 44 3.02 2.20 -15.78
C LYS A 44 2.58 3.47 -15.08
N LEU A 45 1.76 3.32 -14.05
CA LEU A 45 1.19 4.45 -13.31
C LEU A 45 2.26 5.13 -12.46
N THR A 46 2.22 6.45 -12.43
CA THR A 46 3.08 7.28 -11.58
C THR A 46 2.32 8.01 -10.50
N LYS A 47 1.00 8.10 -10.63
CA LYS A 47 0.12 8.78 -9.68
C LYS A 47 -1.31 8.25 -9.81
N LEU A 48 -2.12 8.50 -8.78
CA LEU A 48 -3.57 8.29 -8.82
C LEU A 48 -4.26 9.66 -8.86
N SER A 49 -5.36 9.75 -9.61
CA SER A 49 -6.19 10.95 -9.62
C SER A 49 -6.95 11.11 -8.30
N ASP A 50 -7.54 12.28 -8.06
CA ASP A 50 -8.34 12.56 -6.87
C ASP A 50 -9.61 11.71 -6.77
N ASP A 51 -9.98 11.01 -7.85
CA ASP A 51 -11.09 10.04 -7.82
C ASP A 51 -10.85 8.90 -6.81
N PHE A 52 -9.58 8.61 -6.49
CA PHE A 52 -9.20 7.54 -5.58
C PHE A 52 -9.10 8.01 -4.12
N ARG A 53 -10.15 8.66 -3.64
CA ARG A 53 -10.21 9.19 -2.26
C ARG A 53 -11.42 8.64 -1.51
N ALA A 54 -11.41 8.81 -0.20
CA ALA A 54 -12.44 8.26 0.69
C ALA A 54 -13.86 8.74 0.37
N THR A 55 -14.02 10.00 -0.07
CA THR A 55 -15.35 10.57 -0.35
C THR A 55 -15.99 10.01 -1.61
N THR A 56 -15.18 9.60 -2.58
CA THR A 56 -15.67 9.03 -3.85
C THR A 56 -15.74 7.50 -3.81
N LEU A 57 -14.89 6.87 -2.99
CA LEU A 57 -14.82 5.41 -2.83
C LEU A 57 -14.92 5.03 -1.35
N PRO A 58 -16.09 5.29 -0.72
CA PRO A 58 -16.23 5.13 0.74
C PRO A 58 -16.14 3.68 1.22
N TYR A 59 -16.33 2.70 0.34
CA TYR A 59 -16.32 1.27 0.70
C TYR A 59 -15.08 0.54 0.23
N LEU A 60 -14.07 1.26 -0.28
CA LEU A 60 -12.84 0.63 -0.75
C LEU A 60 -12.13 -0.10 0.39
N LYS A 61 -11.92 -1.42 0.21
CA LYS A 61 -11.27 -2.30 1.19
C LYS A 61 -9.89 -2.75 0.78
N ASN A 62 -9.69 -3.03 -0.51
CA ASN A 62 -8.44 -3.56 -1.03
C ASN A 62 -8.04 -2.80 -2.28
N MET A 63 -6.80 -2.34 -2.32
CA MET A 63 -6.21 -1.74 -3.51
C MET A 63 -4.81 -2.28 -3.72
N ASP A 64 -4.51 -2.72 -4.95
CA ASP A 64 -3.18 -3.18 -5.33
C ASP A 64 -2.68 -2.40 -6.53
N ILE A 65 -1.62 -1.63 -6.32
CA ILE A 65 -0.92 -0.84 -7.34
C ILE A 65 0.53 -1.30 -7.52
N SER A 66 0.79 -2.55 -7.15
CA SER A 66 2.12 -3.16 -7.31
C SER A 66 2.52 -3.24 -8.78
N TYR A 67 3.85 -3.25 -9.04
CA TYR A 67 4.42 -3.31 -10.39
C TYR A 67 3.97 -2.15 -11.27
N ASN A 68 4.13 -0.94 -10.75
CA ASN A 68 3.92 0.32 -11.44
C ASN A 68 5.18 1.20 -11.31
N CYS A 69 5.02 2.51 -11.46
CA CYS A 69 6.14 3.46 -11.48
C CYS A 69 5.95 4.58 -10.45
N PHE A 70 5.38 4.27 -9.28
CA PHE A 70 5.19 5.27 -8.22
C PHE A 70 6.53 5.60 -7.55
N SER A 71 6.88 6.87 -7.53
CA SER A 71 8.00 7.39 -6.74
C SER A 71 7.58 7.90 -5.36
N LYS A 72 6.26 8.07 -5.17
CA LYS A 72 5.66 8.47 -3.89
C LYS A 72 4.44 7.62 -3.63
N PHE A 73 4.21 7.30 -2.35
CA PHE A 73 3.02 6.59 -1.94
C PHE A 73 1.78 7.49 -2.11
N PRO A 74 0.74 7.05 -2.82
CA PRO A 74 -0.48 7.83 -2.98
C PRO A 74 -1.26 7.88 -1.67
N THR A 75 -1.47 9.07 -1.13
CA THR A 75 -2.09 9.24 0.19
C THR A 75 -3.61 9.38 0.15
N ALA A 76 -4.20 9.72 -1.01
CA ALA A 76 -5.63 9.92 -1.12
C ALA A 76 -6.48 8.72 -0.65
N PRO A 77 -6.15 7.45 -0.99
CA PRO A 77 -6.91 6.30 -0.51
C PRO A 77 -6.80 6.06 1.00
N LEU A 78 -5.74 6.55 1.64
CA LEU A 78 -5.48 6.30 3.06
C LEU A 78 -6.50 6.97 3.99
N ASN A 79 -7.26 7.92 3.50
CA ASN A 79 -8.33 8.56 4.28
C ASN A 79 -9.60 7.72 4.36
N SER A 80 -9.66 6.58 3.68
CA SER A 80 -10.83 5.69 3.72
C SER A 80 -10.92 4.98 5.06
N SER A 81 -12.09 5.07 5.71
CA SER A 81 -12.35 4.35 6.96
C SER A 81 -12.48 2.84 6.79
N GLN A 82 -12.65 2.36 5.55
CA GLN A 82 -12.88 0.96 5.22
C GLN A 82 -11.65 0.25 4.66
N LEU A 83 -10.60 0.99 4.31
CA LEU A 83 -9.41 0.41 3.67
C LEU A 83 -8.70 -0.56 4.62
N GLN A 84 -8.61 -1.83 4.21
CA GLN A 84 -8.02 -2.92 5.00
C GLN A 84 -6.66 -3.36 4.47
N ALA A 85 -6.46 -3.31 3.15
CA ALA A 85 -5.21 -3.78 2.56
C ALA A 85 -4.80 -2.88 1.39
N ILE A 86 -3.51 -2.57 1.31
CA ILE A 86 -2.91 -1.88 0.18
C ILE A 86 -1.58 -2.52 -0.18
N GLY A 87 -1.37 -2.75 -1.49
CA GLY A 87 -0.12 -3.25 -2.04
C GLY A 87 0.50 -2.22 -2.98
N ILE A 88 1.78 -1.95 -2.77
CA ILE A 88 2.60 -1.07 -3.62
C ILE A 88 4.01 -1.67 -3.79
N ARG A 89 4.07 -2.95 -4.06
CA ARG A 89 5.34 -3.65 -4.29
C ARG A 89 5.95 -3.24 -5.63
N HIS A 90 7.25 -3.37 -5.73
CA HIS A 90 8.00 -3.34 -6.99
C HIS A 90 7.69 -2.11 -7.84
N GLN A 91 8.03 -0.92 -7.35
CA GLN A 91 7.93 0.31 -8.14
C GLN A 91 9.28 0.57 -8.80
N ARG A 92 9.26 0.79 -10.12
CA ARG A 92 10.46 0.97 -10.93
C ARG A 92 10.27 2.08 -11.94
N ASP A 93 11.36 2.76 -12.30
CA ASP A 93 11.37 3.65 -13.46
C ASP A 93 11.53 2.87 -14.77
N ALA A 94 11.59 3.58 -15.91
CA ALA A 94 11.72 2.97 -17.22
C ALA A 94 13.03 2.18 -17.40
N ASN A 95 14.05 2.49 -16.59
CA ASN A 95 15.35 1.81 -16.62
C ASN A 95 15.46 0.66 -15.60
N GLY A 96 14.37 0.36 -14.90
CA GLY A 96 14.36 -0.70 -13.89
C GLY A 96 14.92 -0.29 -12.53
N ASN A 97 15.15 1.01 -12.29
CA ASN A 97 15.65 1.50 -11.01
C ASN A 97 14.53 1.56 -9.96
N ARG A 98 14.89 1.27 -8.71
CA ARG A 98 13.98 1.43 -7.57
C ARG A 98 13.79 2.91 -7.29
N ILE A 99 12.55 3.37 -7.21
CA ILE A 99 12.21 4.79 -7.09
C ILE A 99 11.35 5.13 -5.88
N LEU A 100 10.70 4.14 -5.26
CA LEU A 100 9.90 4.37 -4.05
C LEU A 100 10.79 4.20 -2.82
N ARG A 101 11.09 5.32 -2.14
CA ARG A 101 12.08 5.39 -1.06
C ARG A 101 11.50 5.78 0.28
N GLU A 102 10.36 6.44 0.31
CA GLU A 102 9.79 6.99 1.54
C GLU A 102 8.69 6.09 2.09
N TRP A 103 8.74 5.87 3.40
CA TRP A 103 7.64 5.26 4.15
C TRP A 103 6.39 6.15 4.04
N PRO A 104 5.21 5.58 3.80
CA PRO A 104 3.98 6.37 3.69
C PRO A 104 3.60 6.99 5.02
N THR A 105 3.63 8.32 5.08
CA THR A 105 3.24 9.07 6.28
C THR A 105 1.76 8.86 6.58
N GLY A 106 1.43 8.59 7.83
CA GLY A 106 0.05 8.41 8.29
C GLY A 106 -0.52 7.02 8.09
N ILE A 107 0.28 6.06 7.61
CA ILE A 107 -0.18 4.69 7.37
C ILE A 107 -0.69 4.02 8.65
N THR A 108 -0.04 4.30 9.78
CA THR A 108 -0.40 3.71 11.07
C THR A 108 -1.68 4.31 11.67
N THR A 109 -2.15 5.43 11.12
CA THR A 109 -3.39 6.09 11.56
C THR A 109 -4.60 5.76 10.69
N CYS A 110 -4.43 4.95 9.65
CA CYS A 110 -5.55 4.47 8.84
C CYS A 110 -6.48 3.61 9.70
N PRO A 111 -7.77 3.95 9.83
CA PRO A 111 -8.64 3.34 10.86
C PRO A 111 -8.81 1.83 10.76
N SER A 112 -8.78 1.27 9.55
CA SER A 112 -9.07 -0.15 9.34
C SER A 112 -7.94 -0.91 8.65
N LEU A 113 -6.81 -0.27 8.40
CA LEU A 113 -5.72 -0.90 7.65
C LEU A 113 -5.03 -1.97 8.49
N ILE A 114 -5.03 -3.20 7.97
CA ILE A 114 -4.42 -4.36 8.62
C ILE A 114 -3.25 -4.94 7.83
N GLN A 115 -3.16 -4.62 6.53
CA GLN A 115 -2.14 -5.19 5.66
C GLN A 115 -1.51 -4.12 4.76
N LEU A 116 -0.17 -4.04 4.81
CA LEU A 116 0.62 -3.19 3.92
C LEU A 116 1.71 -4.04 3.27
N GLN A 117 1.74 -4.04 1.93
CA GLN A 117 2.77 -4.71 1.15
C GLN A 117 3.60 -3.67 0.42
N ILE A 118 4.81 -3.41 0.90
CA ILE A 118 5.77 -2.46 0.30
C ILE A 118 7.08 -3.13 -0.09
N GLY A 119 7.06 -4.45 -0.24
CA GLY A 119 8.22 -5.23 -0.63
C GLY A 119 8.80 -4.81 -1.99
N ALA A 120 10.05 -5.17 -2.23
CA ALA A 120 10.74 -4.95 -3.51
C ALA A 120 10.81 -3.48 -3.94
N ASN A 121 11.03 -2.59 -2.99
CA ASN A 121 11.23 -1.16 -3.20
C ASN A 121 12.59 -0.72 -2.63
N ASP A 122 12.78 0.55 -2.39
CA ASP A 122 13.95 1.13 -1.74
C ASP A 122 13.53 1.98 -0.53
N ILE A 123 12.56 1.49 0.23
CA ILE A 123 12.14 2.15 1.47
C ILE A 123 13.33 2.14 2.43
N ARG A 124 13.67 3.30 2.98
CA ARG A 124 14.90 3.48 3.77
C ARG A 124 14.62 3.63 5.25
N LYS A 125 13.82 4.60 5.63
CA LYS A 125 13.57 4.89 7.04
C LYS A 125 12.09 4.83 7.34
N VAL A 126 11.73 4.06 8.35
CA VAL A 126 10.36 4.03 8.87
C VAL A 126 10.25 5.02 10.02
N ASN A 127 9.50 6.09 9.81
CA ASN A 127 9.41 7.23 10.72
C ASN A 127 8.24 7.17 11.69
N GLU A 128 7.43 6.10 11.62
CA GLU A 128 6.26 5.94 12.47
C GLU A 128 6.46 4.77 13.42
N THR A 129 5.85 4.85 14.60
CA THR A 129 5.75 3.73 15.53
C THR A 129 4.70 2.75 15.00
N LEU A 130 5.09 1.48 14.84
CA LEU A 130 4.18 0.45 14.37
C LEU A 130 3.09 0.17 15.40
N THR A 131 1.90 -0.13 14.92
CA THR A 131 0.74 -0.49 15.74
C THR A 131 0.34 -1.95 15.54
N SER A 132 -0.30 -2.53 16.53
CA SER A 132 -0.79 -3.91 16.44
C SER A 132 -1.95 -4.09 15.46
N GLN A 133 -2.61 -3.02 15.07
CA GLN A 133 -3.69 -3.06 14.09
C GLN A 133 -3.16 -3.42 12.70
N LEU A 134 -2.04 -2.83 12.28
CA LEU A 134 -1.37 -3.16 11.03
C LEU A 134 -0.49 -4.39 11.27
N TYR A 135 -1.09 -5.58 11.31
CA TYR A 135 -0.40 -6.79 11.74
C TYR A 135 0.13 -7.68 10.61
N ILE A 136 -0.05 -7.27 9.35
CA ILE A 136 0.58 -7.91 8.19
C ILE A 136 1.39 -6.83 7.47
N LEU A 137 2.71 -6.92 7.59
CA LEU A 137 3.64 -5.95 7.02
C LEU A 137 4.71 -6.68 6.21
N ASP A 138 4.69 -6.48 4.89
CA ASP A 138 5.71 -7.01 3.99
C ASP A 138 6.67 -5.90 3.59
N ILE A 139 7.89 -5.97 4.14
CA ILE A 139 9.01 -5.06 3.83
C ILE A 139 10.16 -5.77 3.11
N LYS A 140 9.96 -7.03 2.74
CA LYS A 140 11.00 -7.86 2.12
C LYS A 140 11.56 -7.19 0.87
N ASP A 141 12.86 -7.36 0.64
CA ASP A 141 13.55 -6.78 -0.51
C ASP A 141 13.48 -5.24 -0.56
N ASN A 142 13.76 -4.64 0.59
CA ASN A 142 14.12 -3.21 0.74
C ASN A 142 15.50 -3.19 1.40
N PRO A 143 16.60 -3.22 0.63
CA PRO A 143 17.92 -3.51 1.17
C PRO A 143 18.46 -2.44 2.14
N ASN A 144 17.95 -1.22 2.04
CA ASN A 144 18.41 -0.11 2.86
C ASN A 144 17.42 0.30 3.97
N ILE A 145 16.41 -0.53 4.23
CA ILE A 145 15.40 -0.19 5.25
C ILE A 145 15.99 -0.23 6.65
N SER A 146 15.58 0.73 7.47
CA SER A 146 15.82 0.75 8.91
C SER A 146 14.47 0.90 9.62
N ILE A 147 14.13 -0.07 10.46
CA ILE A 147 12.83 -0.14 11.13
C ILE A 147 13.00 -0.58 12.58
N ASP A 148 12.25 0.04 13.47
CA ASP A 148 12.13 -0.33 14.87
C ASP A 148 10.79 -1.03 15.11
N VAL A 149 10.82 -2.27 15.56
CA VAL A 149 9.64 -3.09 15.80
C VAL A 149 9.37 -3.33 17.28
N THR A 150 10.00 -2.55 18.17
CA THR A 150 9.83 -2.71 19.63
C THR A 150 8.36 -2.71 20.03
N SER A 151 7.57 -1.79 19.47
CA SER A 151 6.16 -1.62 19.84
C SER A 151 5.27 -2.82 19.52
N VAL A 152 5.69 -3.69 18.61
CA VAL A 152 4.91 -4.88 18.18
C VAL A 152 5.65 -6.19 18.45
N CYS A 153 6.78 -6.14 19.15
CA CYS A 153 7.58 -7.35 19.39
C CYS A 153 6.82 -8.44 20.16
N SER A 154 6.01 -8.07 21.14
CA SER A 154 5.20 -9.04 21.87
C SER A 154 4.19 -9.74 20.96
N GLN A 155 3.61 -9.04 20.01
CA GLN A 155 2.69 -9.62 19.02
C GLN A 155 3.42 -10.53 18.03
N ILE A 156 4.65 -10.14 17.63
CA ILE A 156 5.49 -11.01 16.80
C ILE A 156 5.79 -12.32 17.51
N ARG A 157 6.20 -12.26 18.78
CA ARG A 157 6.49 -13.44 19.61
C ARG A 157 5.26 -14.33 19.78
N ALA A 158 4.09 -13.73 19.92
CA ALA A 158 2.84 -14.45 20.10
C ALA A 158 2.24 -14.99 18.79
N GLY A 159 2.88 -14.73 17.64
CA GLY A 159 2.39 -15.15 16.33
C GLY A 159 1.18 -14.36 15.83
N ARG A 160 0.91 -13.19 16.42
CA ARG A 160 -0.22 -12.32 16.04
C ARG A 160 0.17 -11.16 15.13
N TYR A 161 1.45 -11.00 14.84
CA TYR A 161 1.98 -9.99 13.91
C TYR A 161 2.85 -10.69 12.88
N LYS A 162 2.50 -10.54 11.61
CA LYS A 162 3.24 -11.14 10.51
C LYS A 162 4.13 -10.09 9.85
N LEU A 163 5.41 -10.12 10.20
CA LEU A 163 6.44 -9.33 9.53
C LEU A 163 7.12 -10.21 8.47
N ILE A 164 7.08 -9.78 7.21
CA ILE A 164 7.75 -10.45 6.10
C ILE A 164 8.98 -9.62 5.76
N TYR A 165 10.16 -10.20 5.97
CA TYR A 165 11.44 -9.48 5.94
C TYR A 165 12.59 -10.38 5.49
N ASP A 166 13.72 -9.76 5.17
CA ASP A 166 14.99 -10.43 4.92
C ASP A 166 15.90 -10.34 6.14
N LYS A 167 16.66 -11.40 6.41
CA LYS A 167 17.59 -11.47 7.55
C LYS A 167 18.70 -10.43 7.50
N THR A 168 18.97 -9.86 6.33
CA THR A 168 20.01 -8.84 6.12
C THR A 168 19.54 -7.42 6.39
N GLN A 169 18.23 -7.21 6.61
CA GLN A 169 17.66 -5.88 6.85
C GLN A 169 17.95 -5.38 8.27
N ASP A 170 18.05 -4.05 8.42
CA ASP A 170 18.24 -3.40 9.73
C ASP A 170 16.90 -3.31 10.47
N ILE A 171 16.56 -4.36 11.19
CA ILE A 171 15.34 -4.46 11.99
C ILE A 171 15.76 -4.54 13.45
N ARG A 172 15.25 -3.62 14.27
CA ARG A 172 15.66 -3.46 15.67
C ARG A 172 14.47 -3.60 16.61
N GLY A 173 14.76 -3.97 17.85
CA GLY A 173 13.81 -3.91 18.93
C GLY A 173 13.04 -5.22 19.20
N CYS A 174 13.43 -6.35 18.60
CA CYS A 174 12.80 -7.61 18.88
C CYS A 174 13.77 -8.78 18.76
N ASP A 175 14.09 -9.42 19.87
CA ASP A 175 14.99 -10.58 19.94
C ASP A 175 14.34 -11.87 19.40
N ALA A 176 13.03 -11.88 19.19
CA ALA A 176 12.33 -13.01 18.59
C ALA A 176 12.65 -13.19 17.10
N LEU A 177 13.24 -12.17 16.47
CA LEU A 177 13.63 -12.22 15.07
C LEU A 177 15.07 -12.72 14.96
N ASP A 178 15.30 -13.70 14.08
CA ASP A 178 16.64 -14.22 13.78
C ASP A 178 17.32 -13.32 12.74
N ILE A 179 17.72 -12.13 13.18
CA ILE A 179 18.37 -11.12 12.36
C ILE A 179 19.75 -10.77 12.89
N LYS A 180 20.68 -10.45 11.98
CA LYS A 180 21.97 -9.87 12.34
C LYS A 180 21.78 -8.41 12.77
N ARG A 181 22.30 -8.09 13.93
CA ARG A 181 22.36 -6.71 14.42
C ARG A 181 23.67 -6.06 14.02
#